data_d96e325362ab6439031d9d15082028f3
#
_entry.id   d96e325362ab6439031d9d15082028f3
#
_cell.length_a   1.000
_cell.length_b   1.000
_cell.length_c   1.000
_cell.angle_alpha   90.00
_cell.angle_beta   90.00
_cell.angle_gamma   90.00
#
_symmetry.space_group_name_H-M   'P 1'
#
loop_
_entity.id
_entity.type
_entity.pdbx_description
1 polymer ?
#
loop_
_entity_poly.entity_id
_entity_poly.type
_entity_poly.pdbx_seq_one_letter_code
_entity_poly.pdbx_strand_id
1 'polypeptide(L)'
;IVASICLRGNAFVEKLYIGSKLVSLVPLLPQNMVVKRLDSGKLQYTYTENSVKRIIPVDRMMHIRGFGLDGVCGMMPTMAGVDVFGAAMSVDEAAAKIFENGLQSTGFLSSKTALNKEQRERLRKNLQSFIGSKNAGKLMVLENELTYQNVTMNPEAAQLLESRSFSIEEICRWFRVPPFMVGHTTKQSSWASSLEGMNMLFLTHTLRPLLVNIEQEISRCLLNSDEDLFAEFSVEGLLRADSAGRAAYYTSALQNGWMSRNDVRRLENMPPIEGGDIYTVQLNLTQLKNLESSNPAVQALALRELHNHVFPDISFEQSPLKQAA
;
A
#
# COMPACT_ATOMS: atom_id res chain seq x y z
N ILE A 1 -3.20 3.98 13.56
CA ILE A 1 -2.73 2.58 13.62
C ILE A 1 -1.80 2.30 12.45
N VAL A 2 -2.25 2.39 11.19
CA VAL A 2 -1.44 2.06 9.99
C VAL A 2 -0.12 2.83 9.96
N ALA A 3 -0.16 4.16 10.12
CA ALA A 3 1.05 4.98 10.18
C ALA A 3 2.03 4.53 11.28
N SER A 4 1.50 4.16 12.44
CA SER A 4 2.32 3.66 13.56
C SER A 4 3.00 2.34 13.22
N ILE A 5 2.30 1.42 12.56
CA ILE A 5 2.89 0.14 12.13
C ILE A 5 3.95 0.39 11.05
N CYS A 6 3.64 1.19 10.03
CA CYS A 6 4.56 1.44 8.92
C CYS A 6 5.83 2.19 9.35
N LEU A 7 5.73 3.16 10.27
CA LEU A 7 6.86 3.99 10.68
C LEU A 7 7.60 3.43 11.90
N ARG A 8 6.87 2.82 12.84
CA ARG A 8 7.38 2.39 14.14
C ARG A 8 7.32 0.88 14.38
N GLY A 9 6.78 0.12 13.43
CA GLY A 9 6.66 -1.33 13.54
C GLY A 9 5.61 -1.82 14.55
N ASN A 10 4.98 -0.94 15.30
CA ASN A 10 4.00 -1.29 16.33
C ASN A 10 2.88 -0.25 16.38
N ALA A 11 1.68 -0.69 16.67
CA ALA A 11 0.58 0.19 17.06
C ALA A 11 -0.02 -0.29 18.38
N PHE A 12 -0.27 0.65 19.27
CA PHE A 12 -0.82 0.40 20.60
C PHE A 12 -2.15 1.11 20.73
N VAL A 13 -3.15 0.39 21.22
CA VAL A 13 -4.50 0.93 21.47
C VAL A 13 -4.93 0.52 22.85
N GLU A 14 -5.22 1.51 23.70
CA GLU A 14 -5.74 1.27 25.04
C GLU A 14 -7.25 1.10 25.00
N LYS A 15 -7.74 0.03 25.64
CA LYS A 15 -9.14 -0.28 25.79
C LYS A 15 -9.66 0.38 27.06
N LEU A 16 -10.58 1.32 26.93
CA LEU A 16 -11.21 2.02 28.07
C LEU A 16 -12.55 1.37 28.38
N TYR A 17 -12.74 1.01 29.65
CA TYR A 17 -13.96 0.36 30.15
C TYR A 17 -14.64 1.23 31.22
N ILE A 18 -15.98 1.19 31.20
CA ILE A 18 -16.82 1.65 32.32
C ILE A 18 -17.53 0.40 32.85
N GLY A 19 -17.13 -0.05 34.06
CA GLY A 19 -17.51 -1.37 34.53
C GLY A 19 -16.95 -2.48 33.63
N SER A 20 -17.80 -3.34 33.09
CA SER A 20 -17.45 -4.39 32.13
C SER A 20 -17.61 -3.97 30.66
N LYS A 21 -18.21 -2.81 30.40
CA LYS A 21 -18.50 -2.37 29.03
C LYS A 21 -17.32 -1.60 28.43
N LEU A 22 -16.86 -2.03 27.26
CA LEU A 22 -15.89 -1.30 26.45
C LEU A 22 -16.54 -0.02 25.91
N VAL A 23 -15.93 1.13 26.20
CA VAL A 23 -16.47 2.46 25.84
C VAL A 23 -15.66 3.10 24.73
N SER A 24 -14.34 2.93 24.74
CA SER A 24 -13.47 3.61 23.79
C SER A 24 -12.18 2.83 23.52
N LEU A 25 -11.65 3.03 22.33
CA LEU A 25 -10.35 2.57 21.88
C LEU A 25 -9.47 3.80 21.62
N VAL A 26 -8.43 3.97 22.43
CA VAL A 26 -7.54 5.14 22.37
C VAL A 26 -6.20 4.76 21.80
N PRO A 27 -5.85 5.20 20.57
CA PRO A 27 -4.54 4.99 20.00
C PRO A 27 -3.47 5.72 20.81
N LEU A 28 -2.40 5.03 21.16
CA LEU A 28 -1.26 5.57 21.90
C LEU A 28 -0.06 5.73 20.99
N LEU A 29 0.75 6.77 21.24
CA LEU A 29 1.95 7.04 20.46
C LEU A 29 3.03 5.97 20.73
N PRO A 30 3.49 5.21 19.73
CA PRO A 30 4.47 4.14 19.94
C PRO A 30 5.80 4.62 20.52
N GLN A 31 6.20 5.84 20.22
CA GLN A 31 7.45 6.43 20.74
C GLN A 31 7.45 6.63 22.26
N ASN A 32 6.28 6.71 22.87
CA ASN A 32 6.11 6.89 24.31
C ASN A 32 5.84 5.56 25.04
N MET A 33 5.83 4.45 24.29
CA MET A 33 5.54 3.12 24.81
C MET A 33 6.82 2.31 25.00
N VAL A 34 6.96 1.71 26.16
CA VAL A 34 8.01 0.73 26.44
C VAL A 34 7.37 -0.60 26.78
N VAL A 35 7.70 -1.63 26.02
CA VAL A 35 7.23 -3.00 26.24
C VAL A 35 8.38 -3.82 26.80
N LYS A 36 8.13 -4.51 27.91
CA LYS A 36 9.11 -5.42 28.51
C LYS A 36 8.46 -6.78 28.77
N ARG A 37 9.23 -7.84 28.58
CA ARG A 37 8.87 -9.17 29.04
C ARG A 37 9.38 -9.33 30.46
N LEU A 38 8.48 -9.63 31.41
CA LEU A 38 8.81 -9.91 32.79
C LEU A 38 9.36 -11.34 32.92
N ASP A 39 10.03 -11.63 34.05
CA ASP A 39 10.53 -12.98 34.37
C ASP A 39 9.40 -14.03 34.40
N SER A 40 8.20 -13.60 34.69
CA SER A 40 6.97 -14.44 34.61
C SER A 40 6.54 -14.78 33.19
N GLY A 41 7.23 -14.29 32.15
CA GLY A 41 6.86 -14.43 30.74
C GLY A 41 5.79 -13.46 30.26
N LYS A 42 5.10 -12.74 31.17
CA LYS A 42 4.07 -11.76 30.82
C LYS A 42 4.68 -10.47 30.27
N LEU A 43 3.95 -9.81 29.36
CA LEU A 43 4.35 -8.50 28.85
C LEU A 43 3.89 -7.40 29.80
N GLN A 44 4.71 -6.36 29.94
CA GLN A 44 4.39 -5.15 30.67
C GLN A 44 4.46 -3.96 29.71
N TYR A 45 3.40 -3.17 29.68
CA TYR A 45 3.30 -1.95 28.88
C TYR A 45 3.45 -0.74 29.78
N THR A 46 4.47 0.07 29.53
CA THR A 46 4.70 1.33 30.26
C THR A 46 4.58 2.48 29.27
N TYR A 47 3.58 3.32 29.48
CA TYR A 47 3.33 4.51 28.66
C TYR A 47 3.77 5.77 29.41
N THR A 48 4.50 6.64 28.72
CA THR A 48 4.97 7.92 29.28
C THR A 48 4.25 9.06 28.60
N GLU A 49 3.48 9.84 29.37
CA GLU A 49 2.77 11.01 28.90
C GLU A 49 3.05 12.19 29.83
N ASN A 50 3.45 13.33 29.25
CA ASN A 50 3.83 14.53 30.02
C ASN A 50 4.82 14.23 31.17
N SER A 51 5.82 13.40 30.91
CA SER A 51 6.83 12.92 31.88
C SER A 51 6.29 12.02 33.00
N VAL A 52 4.99 11.69 32.99
CA VAL A 52 4.37 10.75 33.94
C VAL A 52 4.33 9.36 33.30
N LYS A 53 4.89 8.38 34.02
CA LYS A 53 4.87 6.98 33.59
C LYS A 53 3.67 6.28 34.19
N ARG A 54 2.90 5.58 33.37
CA ARG A 54 1.83 4.70 33.80
C ARG A 54 1.97 3.31 33.19
N ILE A 55 1.64 2.32 33.98
CA ILE A 55 1.63 0.91 33.54
C ILE A 55 0.21 0.60 33.08
N ILE A 56 0.09 0.10 31.86
CA ILE A 56 -1.18 -0.32 31.29
C ILE A 56 -1.27 -1.85 31.37
N PRO A 57 -2.30 -2.40 32.01
CA PRO A 57 -2.52 -3.85 32.08
C PRO A 57 -2.64 -4.49 30.70
N VAL A 58 -2.17 -5.73 30.56
CA VAL A 58 -2.18 -6.47 29.29
C VAL A 58 -3.59 -6.67 28.73
N ASP A 59 -4.55 -6.92 29.61
CA ASP A 59 -5.97 -7.09 29.26
C ASP A 59 -6.60 -5.81 28.70
N ARG A 60 -6.02 -4.63 29.01
CA ARG A 60 -6.44 -3.34 28.47
C ARG A 60 -5.64 -2.86 27.27
N MET A 61 -4.66 -3.64 26.82
CA MET A 61 -3.82 -3.26 25.68
C MET A 61 -4.16 -4.11 24.45
N MET A 62 -4.45 -3.47 23.33
CA MET A 62 -4.45 -4.06 22.02
C MET A 62 -3.15 -3.65 21.32
N HIS A 63 -2.26 -4.61 21.09
CA HIS A 63 -0.93 -4.40 20.53
C HIS A 63 -0.81 -5.05 19.16
N ILE A 64 -0.95 -4.25 18.10
CA ILE A 64 -0.80 -4.68 16.72
C ILE A 64 0.68 -4.58 16.35
N ARG A 65 1.29 -5.74 16.10
CA ARG A 65 2.73 -5.87 15.84
C ARG A 65 2.97 -5.98 14.35
N GLY A 66 3.93 -5.22 13.84
CA GLY A 66 4.50 -5.44 12.52
C GLY A 66 5.48 -6.61 12.52
N PHE A 67 6.32 -6.68 11.49
CA PHE A 67 7.39 -7.66 11.42
C PHE A 67 8.39 -7.46 12.58
N GLY A 68 8.70 -8.52 13.32
CA GLY A 68 9.61 -8.48 14.45
C GLY A 68 10.39 -9.78 14.59
N LEU A 69 11.53 -9.72 15.28
CA LEU A 69 12.43 -10.85 15.45
C LEU A 69 12.32 -11.50 16.85
N ASP A 70 11.88 -10.74 17.84
CA ASP A 70 11.83 -11.15 19.26
C ASP A 70 10.46 -11.71 19.70
N GLY A 71 9.45 -11.62 18.83
CA GLY A 71 8.08 -12.01 19.14
C GLY A 71 7.39 -11.11 20.18
N VAL A 72 8.03 -10.01 20.61
CA VAL A 72 7.49 -9.05 21.59
C VAL A 72 7.02 -7.78 20.87
N CYS A 73 7.91 -7.18 20.08
CA CYS A 73 7.65 -5.96 19.34
C CYS A 73 7.96 -6.12 17.85
N GLY A 74 7.25 -5.39 17.03
CA GLY A 74 7.63 -5.19 15.64
C GLY A 74 8.88 -4.32 15.53
N MET A 75 9.73 -4.65 14.58
CA MET A 75 10.93 -3.87 14.25
C MET A 75 10.52 -2.56 13.57
N MET A 76 11.16 -1.46 13.95
CA MET A 76 10.95 -0.16 13.35
C MET A 76 11.58 -0.12 11.94
N PRO A 77 10.79 -0.03 10.84
CA PRO A 77 11.35 -0.04 9.48
C PRO A 77 12.31 1.12 9.23
N THR A 78 12.01 2.29 9.79
CA THR A 78 12.87 3.48 9.64
C THR A 78 14.23 3.34 10.32
N MET A 79 14.34 2.56 11.40
CA MET A 79 15.63 2.25 12.01
C MET A 79 16.37 1.13 11.28
N ALA A 80 15.65 0.12 10.83
CA ALA A 80 16.24 -0.97 10.07
C ALA A 80 16.82 -0.51 8.72
N GLY A 81 16.20 0.49 8.10
CA GLY A 81 16.66 1.09 6.84
C GLY A 81 17.39 2.42 7.02
N VAL A 82 18.00 2.71 8.19
CA VAL A 82 18.59 4.02 8.49
C VAL A 82 19.62 4.47 7.45
N ASP A 83 20.41 3.56 6.92
CA ASP A 83 21.43 3.88 5.90
C ASP A 83 20.77 4.29 4.58
N VAL A 84 19.68 3.64 4.18
CA VAL A 84 18.96 3.96 2.96
C VAL A 84 18.27 5.33 3.07
N PHE A 85 17.57 5.56 4.19
CA PHE A 85 16.91 6.85 4.43
C PHE A 85 17.93 7.98 4.59
N GLY A 86 19.06 7.72 5.29
CA GLY A 86 20.15 8.66 5.46
C GLY A 86 20.81 9.01 4.13
N ALA A 87 21.07 8.04 3.28
CA ALA A 87 21.61 8.25 1.93
C ALA A 87 20.66 9.10 1.07
N ALA A 88 19.36 8.79 1.07
CA ALA A 88 18.36 9.57 0.35
C ALA A 88 18.31 11.04 0.81
N MET A 89 18.32 11.28 2.12
CA MET A 89 18.36 12.63 2.69
C MET A 89 19.64 13.38 2.29
N SER A 90 20.79 12.69 2.29
CA SER A 90 22.06 13.29 1.89
C SER A 90 22.10 13.69 0.42
N VAL A 91 21.50 12.87 -0.45
CA VAL A 91 21.36 13.18 -1.89
C VAL A 91 20.45 14.39 -2.10
N ASP A 92 19.33 14.49 -1.39
CA ASP A 92 18.43 15.64 -1.46
C ASP A 92 19.08 16.91 -0.91
N GLU A 93 19.84 16.83 0.18
CA GLU A 93 20.60 17.97 0.72
C GLU A 93 21.68 18.43 -0.24
N ALA A 94 22.41 17.50 -0.86
CA ALA A 94 23.40 17.82 -1.89
C ALA A 94 22.76 18.51 -3.10
N ALA A 95 21.62 17.99 -3.56
CA ALA A 95 20.86 18.61 -4.64
C ALA A 95 20.41 20.04 -4.28
N ALA A 96 19.85 20.22 -3.08
CA ALA A 96 19.43 21.54 -2.60
C ALA A 96 20.58 22.55 -2.58
N LYS A 97 21.77 22.14 -2.08
CA LYS A 97 22.97 22.98 -2.06
C LYS A 97 23.46 23.35 -3.46
N ILE A 98 23.40 22.40 -4.42
CA ILE A 98 23.77 22.68 -5.81
C ILE A 98 22.83 23.72 -6.42
N PHE A 99 21.52 23.61 -6.21
CA PHE A 99 20.55 24.58 -6.70
C PHE A 99 20.64 25.91 -5.98
N GLU A 100 20.86 25.93 -4.67
CA GLU A 100 21.03 27.13 -3.87
C GLU A 100 22.26 27.94 -4.33
N ASN A 101 23.36 27.25 -4.60
CA ASN A 101 24.61 27.86 -5.09
C ASN A 101 24.56 28.23 -6.60
N GLY A 102 23.42 28.02 -7.28
CA GLY A 102 23.19 28.48 -8.66
C GLY A 102 23.84 27.61 -9.73
N LEU A 103 23.95 26.27 -9.50
CA LEU A 103 24.58 25.32 -10.43
C LEU A 103 26.05 25.68 -10.77
N GLN A 104 26.67 26.56 -10.02
CA GLN A 104 28.07 26.90 -10.23
C GLN A 104 28.93 25.76 -9.69
N SER A 105 29.55 25.06 -10.63
CA SER A 105 30.60 24.09 -10.33
C SER A 105 31.69 24.75 -9.50
N THR A 106 32.17 23.99 -8.52
CA THR A 106 33.31 24.39 -7.70
C THR A 106 34.49 24.68 -8.62
N GLY A 107 34.89 25.92 -8.71
CA GLY A 107 36.03 26.32 -9.48
C GLY A 107 37.08 27.01 -8.61
N PHE A 108 38.27 27.09 -9.07
CA PHE A 108 39.29 27.88 -8.42
C PHE A 108 39.73 29.03 -9.33
N LEU A 109 40.00 30.15 -8.67
CA LEU A 109 40.59 31.31 -9.36
C LEU A 109 42.11 31.21 -9.22
N SER A 110 42.77 31.06 -10.33
CA SER A 110 44.24 31.11 -10.42
C SER A 110 44.70 32.48 -10.84
N SER A 111 45.72 33.01 -10.15
CA SER A 111 46.41 34.26 -10.51
C SER A 111 47.87 33.97 -10.75
N LYS A 112 48.46 34.57 -11.76
CA LYS A 112 49.93 34.48 -12.02
C LYS A 112 50.73 35.27 -11.01
N THR A 113 50.15 36.29 -10.39
CA THR A 113 50.79 37.15 -9.41
C THR A 113 50.18 36.95 -8.03
N ALA A 114 51.00 36.97 -6.96
CA ALA A 114 50.52 36.87 -5.60
C ALA A 114 49.66 38.08 -5.22
N LEU A 115 48.39 37.84 -4.89
CA LEU A 115 47.45 38.85 -4.46
C LEU A 115 47.76 39.33 -3.03
N ASN A 116 47.72 40.65 -2.81
CA ASN A 116 47.84 41.27 -1.50
C ASN A 116 46.56 40.99 -0.66
N LYS A 117 46.64 41.12 0.67
CA LYS A 117 45.50 40.85 1.60
C LYS A 117 44.26 41.67 1.23
N GLU A 118 44.43 42.97 0.94
CA GLU A 118 43.31 43.83 0.55
C GLU A 118 42.66 43.42 -0.78
N GLN A 119 43.46 42.99 -1.75
CA GLN A 119 42.97 42.49 -3.04
C GLN A 119 42.20 41.19 -2.85
N ARG A 120 42.64 40.28 -1.98
CA ARG A 120 41.91 39.03 -1.64
C ARG A 120 40.56 39.32 -0.99
N GLU A 121 40.50 40.30 -0.08
CA GLU A 121 39.25 40.66 0.58
C GLU A 121 38.25 41.32 -0.39
N ARG A 122 38.73 42.22 -1.26
CA ARG A 122 37.89 42.81 -2.31
C ARG A 122 37.37 41.75 -3.27
N LEU A 123 38.23 40.83 -3.71
CA LEU A 123 37.84 39.72 -4.56
C LEU A 123 36.81 38.84 -3.90
N ARG A 124 37.00 38.52 -2.61
CA ARG A 124 36.04 37.69 -1.84
C ARG A 124 34.66 38.37 -1.71
N LYS A 125 34.63 39.68 -1.45
CA LYS A 125 33.37 40.47 -1.41
C LYS A 125 32.67 40.49 -2.75
N ASN A 126 33.42 40.70 -3.83
CA ASN A 126 32.89 40.71 -5.18
C ASN A 126 32.33 39.32 -5.56
N LEU A 127 33.05 38.25 -5.26
CA LEU A 127 32.59 36.87 -5.47
C LEU A 127 31.30 36.55 -4.70
N GLN A 128 31.22 36.98 -3.44
CA GLN A 128 30.00 36.80 -2.64
C GLN A 128 28.77 37.46 -3.24
N SER A 129 28.94 38.60 -3.92
CA SER A 129 27.82 39.27 -4.58
C SER A 129 27.33 38.56 -5.85
N PHE A 130 28.12 37.61 -6.40
CA PHE A 130 27.76 36.83 -7.58
C PHE A 130 27.28 35.39 -7.25
N ILE A 131 27.47 34.95 -6.01
CA ILE A 131 26.99 33.64 -5.55
C ILE A 131 25.50 33.71 -5.30
N GLY A 132 24.79 32.67 -5.72
CA GLY A 132 23.35 32.44 -5.45
C GLY A 132 22.48 32.41 -6.72
N SER A 133 21.38 31.72 -6.65
CA SER A 133 20.46 31.49 -7.76
C SER A 133 19.92 32.76 -8.41
N LYS A 134 19.81 33.85 -7.66
CA LYS A 134 19.36 35.16 -8.15
C LYS A 134 20.37 35.84 -9.08
N ASN A 135 21.61 35.40 -9.09
CA ASN A 135 22.70 35.97 -9.89
C ASN A 135 23.16 35.03 -11.01
N ALA A 136 22.48 33.88 -11.17
CA ALA A 136 22.76 32.95 -12.25
C ALA A 136 22.66 33.65 -13.63
N GLY A 137 23.69 33.50 -14.45
CA GLY A 137 23.75 34.10 -15.77
C GLY A 137 24.35 35.51 -15.83
N LYS A 138 24.77 36.14 -14.71
CA LYS A 138 25.50 37.41 -14.74
C LYS A 138 26.96 37.20 -15.13
N LEU A 139 27.45 38.06 -16.00
CA LEU A 139 28.86 38.10 -16.41
C LEU A 139 29.70 38.78 -15.31
N MET A 140 30.75 38.08 -14.87
CA MET A 140 31.74 38.63 -13.95
C MET A 140 32.99 39.02 -14.72
N VAL A 141 33.45 40.25 -14.55
CA VAL A 141 34.72 40.72 -15.11
C VAL A 141 35.84 40.35 -14.14
N LEU A 142 36.78 39.55 -14.63
CA LEU A 142 37.99 39.20 -13.90
C LEU A 142 39.13 40.14 -14.28
N GLU A 143 39.70 40.82 -13.28
CA GLU A 143 40.86 41.70 -13.44
C GLU A 143 42.15 40.99 -13.01
N ASN A 144 43.31 41.57 -13.32
CA ASN A 144 44.63 41.10 -12.87
C ASN A 144 45.02 39.68 -13.32
N GLU A 145 44.80 39.34 -14.59
CA GLU A 145 45.16 38.04 -15.14
C GLU A 145 44.59 36.82 -14.31
N LEU A 146 43.44 37.04 -13.68
CA LEU A 146 42.74 35.98 -13.00
C LEU A 146 42.10 35.04 -14.02
N THR A 147 42.44 33.78 -13.96
CA THR A 147 41.82 32.72 -14.78
C THR A 147 40.92 31.87 -13.91
N TYR A 148 39.64 31.79 -14.30
CA TYR A 148 38.73 30.89 -13.66
C TYR A 148 38.89 29.50 -14.29
N GLN A 149 39.26 28.53 -13.49
CA GLN A 149 39.26 27.10 -13.89
C GLN A 149 38.08 26.44 -13.22
N ASN A 150 37.18 25.99 -14.05
CA ASN A 150 36.05 25.22 -13.61
C ASN A 150 36.54 23.80 -13.31
N VAL A 151 36.33 23.29 -12.10
CA VAL A 151 36.45 21.87 -11.80
C VAL A 151 35.18 21.24 -12.35
N THR A 152 35.22 20.89 -13.61
CA THR A 152 34.07 20.32 -14.32
C THR A 152 33.75 18.95 -13.72
N MET A 153 32.69 18.91 -12.95
CA MET A 153 32.03 17.66 -12.58
C MET A 153 30.70 17.57 -13.36
N ASN A 154 30.78 17.45 -14.66
CA ASN A 154 29.61 17.46 -15.54
C ASN A 154 28.88 16.08 -15.65
N PRO A 155 29.44 14.93 -15.23
CA PRO A 155 28.69 13.69 -15.09
C PRO A 155 27.78 13.66 -13.85
N GLU A 156 28.02 14.53 -12.86
CA GLU A 156 27.36 14.45 -11.54
C GLU A 156 25.89 14.84 -11.55
N ALA A 157 25.47 15.77 -12.40
CA ALA A 157 24.07 16.17 -12.45
C ALA A 157 23.15 15.02 -12.95
N ALA A 158 23.60 14.26 -13.94
CA ALA A 158 22.88 13.10 -14.44
C ALA A 158 22.88 11.97 -13.40
N GLN A 159 24.03 11.70 -12.78
CA GLN A 159 24.15 10.71 -11.70
C GLN A 159 23.35 11.08 -10.45
N LEU A 160 23.25 12.38 -10.13
CA LEU A 160 22.44 12.86 -9.03
C LEU A 160 20.94 12.59 -9.28
N LEU A 161 20.47 12.83 -10.51
CA LEU A 161 19.07 12.51 -10.88
C LEU A 161 18.80 11.00 -10.84
N GLU A 162 19.74 10.19 -11.32
CA GLU A 162 19.64 8.72 -11.22
C GLU A 162 19.65 8.25 -9.76
N SER A 163 20.50 8.84 -8.92
CA SER A 163 20.56 8.52 -7.48
C SER A 163 19.28 8.90 -6.77
N ARG A 164 18.67 10.05 -7.08
CA ARG A 164 17.35 10.43 -6.55
C ARG A 164 16.25 9.46 -7.00
N SER A 165 16.25 9.08 -8.26
CA SER A 165 15.33 8.10 -8.81
C SER A 165 15.47 6.75 -8.10
N PHE A 166 16.70 6.27 -7.91
CA PHE A 166 17.00 5.05 -7.16
C PHE A 166 16.57 5.15 -5.70
N SER A 167 16.79 6.28 -5.04
CA SER A 167 16.36 6.49 -3.66
C SER A 167 14.84 6.38 -3.50
N ILE A 168 14.06 6.90 -4.46
CA ILE A 168 12.59 6.76 -4.46
C ILE A 168 12.20 5.28 -4.55
N GLU A 169 12.82 4.53 -5.46
CA GLU A 169 12.55 3.10 -5.62
C GLU A 169 12.93 2.29 -4.37
N GLU A 170 14.05 2.61 -3.72
CA GLU A 170 14.48 1.98 -2.47
C GLU A 170 13.49 2.25 -1.33
N ILE A 171 13.07 3.49 -1.14
CA ILE A 171 12.08 3.84 -0.12
C ILE A 171 10.75 3.14 -0.39
N CYS A 172 10.29 3.13 -1.65
CA CYS A 172 9.09 2.40 -2.05
C CYS A 172 9.19 0.90 -1.73
N ARG A 173 10.36 0.30 -1.90
CA ARG A 173 10.64 -1.11 -1.60
C ARG A 173 10.55 -1.41 -0.11
N TRP A 174 11.07 -0.51 0.74
CA TRP A 174 10.96 -0.62 2.20
C TRP A 174 9.52 -0.64 2.70
N PHE A 175 8.65 0.16 2.09
CA PHE A 175 7.23 0.23 2.44
C PHE A 175 6.34 -0.69 1.58
N ARG A 176 6.93 -1.43 0.63
CA ARG A 176 6.21 -2.28 -0.33
C ARG A 176 5.16 -1.51 -1.14
N VAL A 177 5.40 -0.24 -1.40
CA VAL A 177 4.54 0.61 -2.20
C VAL A 177 5.07 0.64 -3.63
N PRO A 178 4.26 0.31 -4.64
CA PRO A 178 4.70 0.42 -6.03
C PRO A 178 5.07 1.86 -6.39
N PRO A 179 6.21 2.12 -7.06
CA PRO A 179 6.69 3.47 -7.35
C PRO A 179 5.68 4.33 -8.14
N PHE A 180 4.86 3.75 -8.99
CA PHE A 180 3.85 4.49 -9.75
C PHE A 180 2.80 5.17 -8.85
N MET A 181 2.50 4.62 -7.67
CA MET A 181 1.55 5.23 -6.72
C MET A 181 2.05 6.52 -6.09
N VAL A 182 3.36 6.73 -6.08
CA VAL A 182 3.99 8.00 -5.66
C VAL A 182 4.36 8.88 -6.85
N GLY A 183 3.85 8.57 -8.06
CA GLY A 183 4.10 9.35 -9.28
C GLY A 183 5.46 9.08 -9.94
N HIS A 184 6.17 8.04 -9.52
CA HIS A 184 7.46 7.66 -10.10
C HIS A 184 7.27 6.58 -11.17
N THR A 185 7.44 6.95 -12.47
CA THR A 185 7.09 6.07 -13.61
C THR A 185 8.28 5.72 -14.51
N THR A 186 9.50 5.95 -14.09
CA THR A 186 10.70 6.01 -14.94
C THR A 186 11.13 4.71 -15.64
N LYS A 187 10.57 3.57 -15.35
CA LYS A 187 10.87 2.30 -16.06
C LYS A 187 9.75 1.28 -15.90
N GLN A 188 8.53 1.64 -16.31
CA GLN A 188 7.49 0.62 -16.35
C GLN A 188 7.78 -0.34 -17.51
N SER A 189 8.07 -1.58 -17.16
CA SER A 189 8.07 -2.67 -18.15
C SER A 189 6.64 -2.80 -18.70
N SER A 190 6.51 -3.05 -19.98
CA SER A 190 5.24 -3.31 -20.67
C SER A 190 4.40 -4.46 -20.06
N TRP A 191 4.91 -5.13 -19.06
CA TRP A 191 4.27 -6.23 -18.33
C TRP A 191 3.19 -5.79 -17.37
N ALA A 192 3.26 -4.55 -16.86
CA ALA A 192 2.24 -3.96 -16.00
C ALA A 192 1.26 -3.12 -16.85
N SER A 193 0.75 -3.71 -17.91
CA SER A 193 -0.07 -3.00 -18.92
C SER A 193 -1.45 -2.57 -18.41
N SER A 194 -1.85 -2.94 -17.21
CA SER A 194 -3.12 -2.54 -16.61
C SER A 194 -2.89 -1.93 -15.24
N LEU A 195 -3.37 -0.71 -15.06
CA LEU A 195 -3.44 -0.02 -13.76
C LEU A 195 -4.15 -0.90 -12.70
N GLU A 196 -5.10 -1.68 -13.15
CA GLU A 196 -5.85 -2.66 -12.38
C GLU A 196 -4.95 -3.77 -11.82
N GLY A 197 -4.10 -4.39 -12.65
CA GLY A 197 -3.15 -5.42 -12.22
C GLY A 197 -2.18 -4.89 -11.16
N MET A 198 -1.73 -3.63 -11.30
CA MET A 198 -0.86 -2.98 -10.33
C MET A 198 -1.59 -2.68 -9.00
N ASN A 199 -2.84 -2.24 -9.05
CA ASN A 199 -3.67 -2.04 -7.87
C ASN A 199 -3.94 -3.36 -7.15
N MET A 200 -4.18 -4.45 -7.89
CA MET A 200 -4.36 -5.78 -7.33
C MET A 200 -3.08 -6.28 -6.63
N LEU A 201 -1.90 -6.07 -7.22
CA LEU A 201 -0.62 -6.40 -6.60
C LEU A 201 -0.42 -5.64 -5.28
N PHE A 202 -0.70 -4.34 -5.26
CA PHE A 202 -0.62 -3.53 -4.04
C PHE A 202 -1.61 -4.01 -2.97
N LEU A 203 -2.85 -4.29 -3.35
CA LEU A 203 -3.86 -4.83 -2.45
C LEU A 203 -3.39 -6.17 -1.86
N THR A 204 -2.97 -7.10 -2.71
CA THR A 204 -2.65 -8.48 -2.30
C THR A 204 -1.37 -8.56 -1.46
N HIS A 205 -0.31 -7.84 -1.86
CA HIS A 205 1.01 -8.00 -1.26
C HIS A 205 1.37 -6.96 -0.22
N THR A 206 0.69 -5.81 -0.21
CA THR A 206 0.97 -4.71 0.73
C THR A 206 -0.16 -4.51 1.72
N LEU A 207 -1.37 -4.24 1.24
CA LEU A 207 -2.49 -3.90 2.13
C LEU A 207 -3.05 -5.12 2.85
N ARG A 208 -3.33 -6.22 2.14
CA ARG A 208 -3.98 -7.38 2.75
C ARG A 208 -3.24 -7.96 3.96
N PRO A 209 -1.92 -8.16 3.95
CA PRO A 209 -1.21 -8.62 5.15
C PRO A 209 -1.36 -7.68 6.34
N LEU A 210 -1.39 -6.36 6.08
CA LEU A 210 -1.57 -5.35 7.12
C LEU A 210 -2.99 -5.36 7.68
N LEU A 211 -4.00 -5.45 6.80
CA LEU A 211 -5.41 -5.50 7.19
C LEU A 211 -5.70 -6.77 8.00
N VAL A 212 -5.26 -7.93 7.52
CA VAL A 212 -5.43 -9.23 8.22
C VAL A 212 -4.77 -9.21 9.60
N ASN A 213 -3.61 -8.58 9.75
CA ASN A 213 -2.95 -8.43 11.04
C ASN A 213 -3.82 -7.61 12.02
N ILE A 214 -4.45 -6.54 11.53
CA ILE A 214 -5.38 -5.72 12.34
C ILE A 214 -6.64 -6.51 12.69
N GLU A 215 -7.24 -7.22 11.71
CA GLU A 215 -8.44 -8.06 11.90
C GLU A 215 -8.22 -9.14 12.95
N GLN A 216 -7.09 -9.84 12.88
CA GLN A 216 -6.72 -10.88 13.83
C GLN A 216 -6.55 -10.31 15.24
N GLU A 217 -5.93 -9.14 15.38
CA GLU A 217 -5.77 -8.51 16.70
C GLU A 217 -7.09 -7.96 17.25
N ILE A 218 -7.98 -7.47 16.41
CA ILE A 218 -9.36 -7.10 16.78
C ILE A 218 -10.10 -8.35 17.30
N SER A 219 -10.07 -9.43 16.53
CA SER A 219 -10.73 -10.69 16.90
C SER A 219 -10.18 -11.23 18.23
N ARG A 220 -8.87 -11.20 18.42
CA ARG A 220 -8.21 -11.66 19.66
C ARG A 220 -8.54 -10.81 20.88
N CYS A 221 -8.67 -9.49 20.72
CA CYS A 221 -8.75 -8.55 21.83
C CYS A 221 -10.14 -8.05 22.15
N LEU A 222 -11.05 -8.03 21.18
CA LEU A 222 -12.33 -7.35 21.30
C LEU A 222 -13.53 -8.27 21.11
N LEU A 223 -13.39 -9.35 20.32
CA LEU A 223 -14.46 -10.30 20.09
C LEU A 223 -14.41 -11.45 21.09
N ASN A 224 -15.56 -11.84 21.59
CA ASN A 224 -15.69 -13.02 22.45
C ASN A 224 -15.67 -14.26 21.57
N SER A 225 -14.99 -15.32 22.04
CA SER A 225 -14.92 -16.60 21.33
C SER A 225 -16.25 -17.36 21.26
N ASP A 226 -17.23 -16.94 22.04
CA ASP A 226 -18.56 -17.60 22.12
C ASP A 226 -19.58 -16.97 21.13
N GLU A 227 -19.22 -15.92 20.43
CA GLU A 227 -20.05 -15.27 19.43
C GLU A 227 -19.49 -15.53 18.04
N ASP A 228 -20.35 -15.88 17.07
CA ASP A 228 -19.98 -16.06 15.66
C ASP A 228 -19.71 -14.70 14.98
N LEU A 229 -18.91 -13.86 15.64
CA LEU A 229 -18.51 -12.54 15.16
C LEU A 229 -17.08 -12.59 14.61
N PHE A 230 -16.88 -11.92 13.50
CA PHE A 230 -15.56 -11.72 12.91
C PHE A 230 -15.38 -10.25 12.47
N ALA A 231 -14.14 -9.82 12.43
CA ALA A 231 -13.77 -8.52 11.92
C ALA A 231 -13.13 -8.68 10.53
N GLU A 232 -13.64 -8.00 9.53
CA GLU A 232 -13.14 -8.04 8.17
C GLU A 232 -13.17 -6.63 7.56
N PHE A 233 -12.07 -6.25 6.88
CA PHE A 233 -12.04 -5.04 6.07
C PHE A 233 -12.60 -5.32 4.68
N SER A 234 -13.64 -4.59 4.29
CA SER A 234 -14.12 -4.62 2.91
C SER A 234 -13.12 -3.92 1.99
N VAL A 235 -12.43 -4.72 1.17
CA VAL A 235 -11.47 -4.23 0.18
C VAL A 235 -12.10 -4.00 -1.20
N GLU A 236 -13.37 -4.34 -1.36
CA GLU A 236 -14.11 -4.21 -2.62
C GLU A 236 -14.11 -2.79 -3.18
N GLY A 237 -14.08 -1.79 -2.29
CA GLY A 237 -13.97 -0.39 -2.68
C GLY A 237 -12.71 -0.04 -3.47
N LEU A 238 -11.61 -0.75 -3.24
CA LEU A 238 -10.35 -0.57 -3.97
C LEU A 238 -10.37 -1.26 -5.34
N LEU A 239 -11.20 -2.29 -5.49
CA LEU A 239 -11.37 -3.03 -6.73
C LEU A 239 -12.42 -2.38 -7.66
N ARG A 240 -13.11 -1.34 -7.20
CA ARG A 240 -14.17 -0.65 -7.96
C ARG A 240 -13.69 0.07 -9.23
N ALA A 241 -12.39 0.13 -9.50
CA ALA A 241 -11.86 0.77 -10.70
C ALA A 241 -12.19 0.01 -12.00
N ASP A 242 -12.45 -1.31 -11.94
CA ASP A 242 -12.85 -2.10 -13.10
C ASP A 242 -14.35 -2.36 -13.13
N SER A 243 -15.06 -1.58 -13.94
CA SER A 243 -16.50 -1.77 -14.18
C SER A 243 -16.81 -3.04 -14.97
N ALA A 244 -15.91 -3.48 -15.85
CA ALA A 244 -16.10 -4.68 -16.67
C ALA A 244 -15.92 -5.96 -15.85
N GLY A 245 -14.88 -6.03 -15.03
CA GLY A 245 -14.66 -7.15 -14.11
C GLY A 245 -15.77 -7.29 -13.09
N ARG A 246 -16.26 -6.18 -12.52
CA ARG A 246 -17.43 -6.22 -11.62
C ARG A 246 -18.70 -6.70 -12.32
N ALA A 247 -18.96 -6.21 -13.50
CA ALA A 247 -20.13 -6.66 -14.28
C ALA A 247 -20.05 -8.18 -14.54
N ALA A 248 -18.88 -8.70 -14.91
CA ALA A 248 -18.66 -10.13 -15.11
C ALA A 248 -18.85 -10.92 -13.80
N TYR A 249 -18.29 -10.43 -12.69
CA TYR A 249 -18.42 -11.04 -11.36
C TYR A 249 -19.88 -11.12 -10.90
N TYR A 250 -20.63 -10.00 -10.97
CA TYR A 250 -22.02 -9.97 -10.58
C TYR A 250 -22.90 -10.81 -11.53
N THR A 251 -22.59 -10.81 -12.81
CA THR A 251 -23.30 -11.67 -13.77
C THR A 251 -23.11 -13.14 -13.39
N SER A 252 -21.87 -13.57 -13.11
CA SER A 252 -21.59 -14.93 -12.67
C SER A 252 -22.28 -15.25 -11.35
N ALA A 253 -22.25 -14.33 -10.38
CA ALA A 253 -22.86 -14.50 -9.06
C ALA A 253 -24.39 -14.71 -9.14
N LEU A 254 -25.06 -13.89 -9.95
CA LEU A 254 -26.50 -13.95 -10.15
C LEU A 254 -26.91 -15.20 -10.95
N GLN A 255 -26.12 -15.57 -11.97
CA GLN A 255 -26.41 -16.74 -12.80
C GLN A 255 -26.22 -18.07 -12.05
N ASN A 256 -25.20 -18.14 -11.20
CA ASN A 256 -24.91 -19.33 -10.39
C ASN A 256 -25.69 -19.37 -9.07
N GLY A 257 -26.47 -18.35 -8.75
CA GLY A 257 -27.39 -18.33 -7.62
C GLY A 257 -26.76 -18.21 -6.23
N TRP A 258 -25.48 -17.75 -6.12
CA TRP A 258 -24.84 -17.56 -4.81
C TRP A 258 -24.95 -16.10 -4.30
N MET A 259 -25.49 -15.17 -5.11
CA MET A 259 -25.89 -13.83 -4.70
C MET A 259 -27.31 -13.51 -5.18
N SER A 260 -28.05 -12.74 -4.38
CA SER A 260 -29.33 -12.15 -4.76
C SER A 260 -29.13 -10.78 -5.45
N ARG A 261 -30.14 -10.27 -6.12
CA ARG A 261 -30.10 -8.92 -6.71
C ARG A 261 -29.94 -7.83 -5.66
N ASN A 262 -30.53 -8.01 -4.48
CA ASN A 262 -30.40 -7.07 -3.37
C ASN A 262 -29.01 -7.11 -2.74
N ASP A 263 -28.32 -8.25 -2.73
CA ASP A 263 -26.91 -8.33 -2.29
C ASP A 263 -26.02 -7.49 -3.20
N VAL A 264 -26.15 -7.61 -4.52
CA VAL A 264 -25.43 -6.79 -5.49
C VAL A 264 -25.75 -5.29 -5.30
N ARG A 265 -27.02 -4.95 -5.11
CA ARG A 265 -27.45 -3.56 -4.87
C ARG A 265 -26.86 -3.01 -3.57
N ARG A 266 -26.78 -3.82 -2.52
CA ARG A 266 -26.15 -3.46 -1.24
C ARG A 266 -24.65 -3.18 -1.41
N LEU A 267 -23.95 -4.03 -2.18
CA LEU A 267 -22.54 -3.83 -2.50
C LEU A 267 -22.30 -2.54 -3.31
N GLU A 268 -23.26 -2.16 -4.16
CA GLU A 268 -23.18 -0.92 -4.96
C GLU A 268 -23.83 0.30 -4.27
N ASN A 269 -24.18 0.18 -2.97
CA ASN A 269 -24.86 1.22 -2.19
C ASN A 269 -26.18 1.71 -2.84
N MET A 270 -26.89 0.81 -3.48
CA MET A 270 -28.23 1.08 -4.05
C MET A 270 -29.32 0.62 -3.08
N PRO A 271 -30.48 1.30 -3.02
CA PRO A 271 -31.59 0.85 -2.19
C PRO A 271 -32.11 -0.52 -2.68
N PRO A 272 -32.56 -1.40 -1.75
CA PRO A 272 -33.11 -2.70 -2.13
C PRO A 272 -34.41 -2.54 -2.96
N ILE A 273 -34.72 -3.57 -3.74
CA ILE A 273 -35.98 -3.66 -4.52
C ILE A 273 -36.83 -4.79 -3.99
N GLU A 274 -38.13 -4.66 -4.08
CA GLU A 274 -39.10 -5.72 -3.72
C GLU A 274 -38.87 -6.95 -4.59
N GLY A 275 -38.83 -8.14 -3.98
CA GLY A 275 -38.56 -9.42 -4.66
C GLY A 275 -37.07 -9.61 -5.07
N GLY A 276 -36.16 -8.68 -4.69
CA GLY A 276 -34.74 -8.75 -5.06
C GLY A 276 -33.90 -9.70 -4.22
N ASP A 277 -34.44 -10.31 -3.15
CA ASP A 277 -33.73 -11.24 -2.26
C ASP A 277 -33.83 -12.71 -2.72
N ILE A 278 -34.46 -12.94 -3.88
CA ILE A 278 -34.65 -14.28 -4.45
C ILE A 278 -33.34 -14.69 -5.17
N TYR A 279 -32.84 -15.85 -4.83
CA TYR A 279 -31.73 -16.48 -5.55
C TYR A 279 -32.27 -17.16 -6.81
N THR A 280 -31.61 -16.85 -7.95
CA THR A 280 -32.01 -17.40 -9.25
C THR A 280 -30.90 -18.27 -9.80
N VAL A 281 -31.26 -19.40 -10.41
CA VAL A 281 -30.33 -20.28 -11.13
C VAL A 281 -30.78 -20.43 -12.58
N GLN A 282 -29.85 -20.74 -13.47
CA GLN A 282 -30.19 -21.04 -14.85
C GLN A 282 -30.97 -22.37 -14.91
N LEU A 283 -32.09 -22.38 -15.62
CA LEU A 283 -32.97 -23.57 -15.77
C LEU A 283 -32.27 -24.73 -16.50
N ASN A 284 -31.21 -24.45 -17.25
CA ASN A 284 -30.42 -25.48 -17.94
C ASN A 284 -29.40 -26.22 -17.05
N LEU A 285 -29.32 -25.85 -15.76
CA LEU A 285 -28.45 -26.56 -14.79
C LEU A 285 -29.27 -27.63 -14.05
N THR A 286 -28.83 -28.88 -14.15
CA THR A 286 -29.40 -29.98 -13.38
C THR A 286 -28.44 -30.50 -12.33
N GLN A 287 -28.92 -31.15 -11.28
CA GLN A 287 -28.08 -31.75 -10.26
C GLN A 287 -27.36 -32.97 -10.83
N LEU A 288 -26.06 -33.12 -10.54
CA LEU A 288 -25.27 -34.32 -10.92
C LEU A 288 -25.92 -35.63 -10.45
N LYS A 289 -26.56 -35.63 -9.27
CA LYS A 289 -27.33 -36.77 -8.77
C LYS A 289 -28.49 -37.20 -9.68
N ASN A 290 -29.07 -36.24 -10.43
CA ASN A 290 -30.17 -36.55 -11.35
C ASN A 290 -29.67 -37.22 -12.64
N LEU A 291 -28.40 -37.04 -12.97
CA LEU A 291 -27.75 -37.72 -14.09
C LEU A 291 -27.29 -39.14 -13.72
N GLU A 292 -27.00 -39.38 -12.44
CA GLU A 292 -26.62 -40.69 -11.93
C GLU A 292 -27.84 -41.54 -11.47
N SER A 293 -29.01 -40.89 -11.37
CA SER A 293 -30.21 -41.62 -10.92
C SER A 293 -30.64 -42.62 -12.00
N SER A 294 -30.75 -43.89 -11.59
CA SER A 294 -31.30 -44.97 -12.43
C SER A 294 -32.81 -44.86 -12.69
N ASN A 295 -33.41 -43.71 -12.38
CA ASN A 295 -34.85 -43.48 -12.64
C ASN A 295 -35.03 -43.03 -14.08
N PRO A 296 -35.61 -43.83 -14.97
CA PRO A 296 -35.75 -43.55 -16.37
C PRO A 296 -36.57 -42.29 -16.66
N ALA A 297 -37.48 -41.90 -15.75
CA ALA A 297 -38.27 -40.69 -15.88
C ALA A 297 -37.44 -39.41 -15.71
N VAL A 298 -36.47 -39.41 -14.81
CA VAL A 298 -35.57 -38.30 -14.56
C VAL A 298 -34.53 -38.15 -15.69
N GLN A 299 -34.03 -39.28 -16.20
CA GLN A 299 -33.16 -39.32 -17.37
C GLN A 299 -33.87 -38.83 -18.63
N ALA A 300 -35.09 -39.25 -18.85
CA ALA A 300 -35.89 -38.80 -19.99
C ALA A 300 -36.18 -37.26 -19.95
N LEU A 301 -36.42 -36.71 -18.75
CA LEU A 301 -36.62 -35.27 -18.55
C LEU A 301 -35.35 -34.49 -18.83
N ALA A 302 -34.20 -34.93 -18.31
CA ALA A 302 -32.91 -34.32 -18.56
C ALA A 302 -32.50 -34.38 -20.04
N LEU A 303 -32.73 -35.51 -20.70
CA LEU A 303 -32.50 -35.66 -22.15
C LEU A 303 -33.41 -34.78 -22.99
N ARG A 304 -34.65 -34.60 -22.56
CA ARG A 304 -35.63 -33.72 -23.26
C ARG A 304 -35.26 -32.25 -23.11
N GLU A 305 -34.76 -31.84 -21.95
CA GLU A 305 -34.25 -30.48 -21.75
C GLU A 305 -32.97 -30.20 -22.55
N LEU A 306 -32.04 -31.15 -22.56
CA LEU A 306 -30.85 -31.09 -23.40
C LEU A 306 -31.17 -31.02 -24.88
N HIS A 307 -32.17 -31.80 -25.33
CA HIS A 307 -32.63 -31.78 -26.71
C HIS A 307 -33.20 -30.42 -27.10
N ASN A 308 -34.11 -29.83 -26.29
CA ASN A 308 -34.72 -28.53 -26.56
C ASN A 308 -33.67 -27.40 -26.60
N HIS A 309 -32.56 -27.57 -25.91
CA HIS A 309 -31.46 -26.61 -25.94
C HIS A 309 -30.54 -26.78 -27.16
N VAL A 310 -30.26 -27.99 -27.56
CA VAL A 310 -29.35 -28.28 -28.69
C VAL A 310 -30.05 -28.28 -30.04
N PHE A 311 -31.31 -28.68 -30.09
CA PHE A 311 -32.12 -28.80 -31.30
C PHE A 311 -33.50 -28.13 -31.14
N PRO A 312 -33.55 -26.78 -31.01
CA PRO A 312 -34.79 -26.07 -30.70
C PRO A 312 -35.88 -26.23 -31.78
N ASP A 313 -35.50 -26.49 -33.02
CA ASP A 313 -36.37 -26.58 -34.19
C ASP A 313 -36.83 -28.01 -34.53
N ILE A 314 -36.38 -29.02 -33.76
CA ILE A 314 -36.67 -30.44 -34.02
C ILE A 314 -37.50 -31.01 -32.84
N SER A 315 -38.58 -31.73 -33.12
CA SER A 315 -39.30 -32.39 -32.04
C SER A 315 -38.48 -33.53 -31.41
N PHE A 316 -38.56 -33.70 -30.08
CA PHE A 316 -37.80 -34.74 -29.34
C PHE A 316 -37.99 -36.15 -29.90
N GLU A 317 -39.17 -36.42 -30.53
CA GLU A 317 -39.47 -37.69 -31.13
C GLU A 317 -38.64 -37.99 -32.40
N GLN A 318 -38.13 -36.98 -33.05
CA GLN A 318 -37.28 -37.08 -34.25
C GLN A 318 -35.79 -36.91 -33.92
N SER A 319 -35.45 -36.78 -32.64
CA SER A 319 -34.08 -36.52 -32.19
C SER A 319 -33.21 -37.77 -32.20
N PRO A 320 -31.92 -37.64 -32.57
CA PRO A 320 -30.93 -38.71 -32.39
C PRO A 320 -30.71 -39.10 -30.96
N LEU A 321 -31.05 -38.24 -29.99
CA LEU A 321 -30.92 -38.50 -28.54
C LEU A 321 -31.99 -39.49 -28.02
N LYS A 322 -33.10 -39.68 -28.72
CA LYS A 322 -34.12 -40.69 -28.34
C LYS A 322 -33.63 -42.12 -28.50
N GLN A 323 -32.64 -42.37 -29.34
CA GLN A 323 -32.06 -43.71 -29.53
C GLN A 323 -31.04 -44.10 -28.42
N ALA A 324 -30.63 -43.13 -27.60
CA ALA A 324 -29.68 -43.33 -26.51
C ALA A 324 -30.37 -43.40 -25.14
N ALA A 325 -31.68 -43.22 -25.04
CA ALA A 325 -32.50 -43.32 -23.84
C ALA A 325 -33.26 -44.65 -23.79
#